data_63027cda9d2e46a4f8919fbbf2021a0d
#
_entry.id   63027cda9d2e46a4f8919fbbf2021a0d
#
_cell.length_a   1.000
_cell.length_b   1.000
_cell.length_c   1.000
_cell.angle_alpha   90.00
_cell.angle_beta   90.00
_cell.angle_gamma   90.00
#
_symmetry.space_group_name_H-M   'P 1'
#
loop_
_entity.id
_entity.type
_entity.pdbx_description
1 polymer ?
#
loop_
_entity_poly.entity_id
_entity_poly.type
_entity_poly.pdbx_seq_one_letter_code
_entity_poly.pdbx_strand_id
1 'polypeptide(L)'
;MIHINMSVERFTLVVKGHAEPNESEQYREICAGASMLAQGMMASITKFQKEHNGIRRILYRGDPGDMILTVEPEPWAEATIRKRMRAYADGMELLALAHPGSVHMIRDGEEIKNFGGDENE
;
A
#
# COMPACT_ATOMS: atom_id res chain seq x y z
N MET A 1 -7.94 5.32 12.92
CA MET A 1 -7.78 4.07 12.14
C MET A 1 -7.30 4.41 10.74
N ILE A 2 -6.27 3.74 10.31
CA ILE A 2 -5.76 3.85 8.95
C ILE A 2 -6.47 2.80 8.11
N HIS A 3 -7.01 3.22 6.97
CA HIS A 3 -7.66 2.31 6.02
C HIS A 3 -6.81 2.23 4.76
N ILE A 4 -6.36 1.02 4.43
CA ILE A 4 -5.55 0.76 3.23
C ILE A 4 -6.41 -0.06 2.27
N ASN A 5 -6.55 0.42 1.04
CA ASN A 5 -7.20 -0.33 -0.02
C ASN A 5 -6.20 -0.45 -1.17
N MET A 6 -5.73 -1.66 -1.41
CA MET A 6 -4.68 -1.96 -2.38
C MET A 6 -5.21 -2.92 -3.42
N SER A 7 -5.11 -2.54 -4.70
CA SER A 7 -5.37 -3.47 -5.79
C SER A 7 -4.10 -3.63 -6.62
N VAL A 8 -3.42 -4.76 -6.44
CA VAL A 8 -2.25 -5.08 -7.26
C VAL A 8 -2.70 -5.34 -8.69
N GLU A 9 -3.89 -5.93 -8.86
CA GLU A 9 -4.43 -6.22 -10.18
C GLU A 9 -4.71 -4.96 -10.98
N ARG A 10 -5.14 -3.89 -10.30
CA ARG A 10 -5.51 -2.62 -10.97
C ARG A 10 -4.46 -1.53 -10.78
N PHE A 11 -3.34 -1.84 -10.13
CA PHE A 11 -2.25 -0.89 -9.91
C PHE A 11 -2.70 0.35 -9.14
N THR A 12 -3.49 0.14 -8.06
CA THR A 12 -4.00 1.27 -7.27
C THR A 12 -3.72 1.06 -5.78
N LEU A 13 -3.51 2.18 -5.09
CA LEU A 13 -3.37 2.21 -3.65
C LEU A 13 -4.09 3.43 -3.10
N VAL A 14 -4.91 3.22 -2.07
CA VAL A 14 -5.56 4.30 -1.33
C VAL A 14 -5.25 4.08 0.14
N VAL A 15 -4.73 5.12 0.80
CA VAL A 15 -4.46 5.09 2.24
C VAL A 15 -5.15 6.28 2.86
N LYS A 16 -6.08 6.03 3.79
CA LYS A 16 -6.87 7.10 4.44
C LYS A 16 -6.87 6.95 5.94
N GLY A 17 -6.86 8.09 6.61
CA GLY A 17 -6.98 8.16 8.06
C GLY A 17 -5.63 8.13 8.76
N HIS A 18 -5.71 8.12 10.09
CA HIS A 18 -4.54 8.15 10.98
C HIS A 18 -4.77 7.15 12.09
N ALA A 19 -3.68 6.58 12.61
CA ALA A 19 -3.72 5.87 13.87
C ALA A 19 -3.85 6.92 14.96
N GLU A 20 -4.68 6.63 15.97
CA GLU A 20 -5.00 7.59 17.02
C GLU A 20 -4.46 7.12 18.37
N PRO A 21 -4.18 8.07 19.29
CA PRO A 21 -3.66 7.71 20.62
C PRO A 21 -4.55 6.76 21.40
N ASN A 22 -5.89 6.84 21.21
CA ASN A 22 -6.82 5.97 21.91
C ASN A 22 -6.87 4.57 21.32
N GLU A 23 -6.29 4.36 20.14
CA GLU A 23 -6.23 3.04 19.49
C GLU A 23 -4.97 2.28 19.90
N SER A 24 -3.86 2.98 20.09
CA SER A 24 -2.58 2.35 20.40
C SER A 24 -1.60 3.39 20.94
N GLU A 25 -0.79 2.98 21.91
CA GLU A 25 0.32 3.81 22.38
C GLU A 25 1.36 4.02 21.28
N GLN A 26 1.39 3.14 20.29
CA GLN A 26 2.33 3.18 19.17
C GLN A 26 1.76 3.92 17.95
N TYR A 27 0.76 4.77 18.15
CA TYR A 27 0.06 5.39 17.02
C TYR A 27 1.00 6.18 16.10
N ARG A 28 2.03 6.82 16.63
CA ARG A 28 2.98 7.57 15.82
C ARG A 28 3.81 6.67 14.92
N GLU A 29 4.31 5.57 15.50
CA GLU A 29 5.10 4.59 14.77
C GLU A 29 4.27 3.90 13.70
N ILE A 30 2.99 3.64 13.98
CA ILE A 30 2.08 3.03 13.01
C ILE A 30 1.86 3.97 11.84
N CYS A 31 1.60 5.26 12.11
CA CYS A 31 1.46 6.26 11.06
C CYS A 31 2.74 6.37 10.23
N ALA A 32 3.90 6.39 10.88
CA ALA A 32 5.18 6.47 10.19
C ALA A 32 5.40 5.24 9.32
N GLY A 33 5.06 4.05 9.83
CA GLY A 33 5.20 2.80 9.06
C GLY A 33 4.32 2.79 7.81
N ALA A 34 3.06 3.18 7.95
CA ALA A 34 2.14 3.26 6.81
C ALA A 34 2.65 4.26 5.77
N SER A 35 3.12 5.42 6.23
CA SER A 35 3.64 6.46 5.36
C SER A 35 4.89 6.00 4.61
N MET A 36 5.82 5.33 5.30
CA MET A 36 7.04 4.83 4.68
C MET A 36 6.74 3.77 3.61
N LEU A 37 5.79 2.88 3.88
CA LEU A 37 5.40 1.87 2.90
C LEU A 37 4.76 2.50 1.67
N ALA A 38 3.85 3.46 1.87
CA ALA A 38 3.19 4.12 0.76
C ALA A 38 4.19 4.94 -0.07
N GLN A 39 5.05 5.71 0.58
CA GLN A 39 6.06 6.52 -0.10
C GLN A 39 7.12 5.64 -0.77
N GLY A 40 7.47 4.53 -0.14
CA GLY A 40 8.40 3.57 -0.73
C GLY A 40 7.86 2.98 -2.01
N MET A 41 6.58 2.62 -2.03
CA MET A 41 5.92 2.15 -3.25
C MET A 41 6.00 3.21 -4.34
N MET A 42 5.64 4.45 -4.03
CA MET A 42 5.70 5.55 -5.00
C MET A 42 7.12 5.74 -5.51
N ALA A 43 8.12 5.70 -4.63
CA ALA A 43 9.51 5.87 -5.01
C ALA A 43 9.96 4.73 -5.94
N SER A 44 9.56 3.50 -5.65
CA SER A 44 9.91 2.34 -6.48
C SER A 44 9.32 2.47 -7.89
N ILE A 45 8.06 2.90 -7.98
CA ILE A 45 7.38 3.09 -9.26
C ILE A 45 8.04 4.23 -10.05
N THR A 46 8.34 5.34 -9.39
CA THR A 46 8.99 6.49 -10.01
C THR A 46 10.38 6.12 -10.53
N LYS A 47 11.12 5.32 -9.76
CA LYS A 47 12.45 4.87 -10.16
C LYS A 47 12.37 3.98 -11.40
N PHE A 48 11.39 3.07 -11.43
CA PHE A 48 11.19 2.23 -12.61
C PHE A 48 10.92 3.09 -13.85
N GLN A 49 10.04 4.10 -13.72
CA GLN A 49 9.73 4.99 -14.83
C GLN A 49 10.97 5.73 -15.32
N LYS A 50 11.79 6.19 -14.39
CA LYS A 50 13.02 6.92 -14.73
C LYS A 50 14.01 6.04 -15.48
N GLU A 51 14.11 4.77 -15.10
CA GLU A 51 15.07 3.84 -15.66
C GLU A 51 14.60 3.17 -16.94
N HIS A 52 13.30 2.94 -17.09
CA HIS A 52 12.75 2.08 -18.16
C HIS A 52 11.69 2.73 -19.01
N ASN A 53 11.12 3.85 -18.58
CA ASN A 53 10.07 4.58 -19.30
C ASN A 53 8.88 3.67 -19.67
N GLY A 54 8.48 2.81 -18.74
CA GLY A 54 7.44 1.81 -18.97
C GLY A 54 6.09 2.14 -18.36
N ILE A 55 5.87 3.37 -17.92
CA ILE A 55 4.61 3.78 -17.31
C ILE A 55 4.01 4.90 -18.15
N ARG A 56 2.77 4.70 -18.59
CA ARG A 56 2.07 5.68 -19.41
C ARG A 56 1.57 6.84 -18.58
N ARG A 57 1.17 6.58 -17.33
CA ARG A 57 0.56 7.59 -16.49
C ARG A 57 0.69 7.20 -15.02
N ILE A 58 1.02 8.18 -14.18
CA ILE A 58 1.00 8.06 -12.73
C ILE A 58 0.12 9.17 -12.20
N LEU A 59 -0.91 8.81 -11.45
CA LEU A 59 -1.75 9.75 -10.73
C LEU A 59 -1.45 9.59 -9.25
N TYR A 60 -1.02 10.66 -8.62
CA TYR A 60 -0.62 10.61 -7.22
C TYR A 60 -1.12 11.83 -6.47
N ARG A 61 -1.72 11.61 -5.31
CA ARG A 61 -2.02 12.65 -4.34
C ARG A 61 -1.56 12.14 -2.98
N GLY A 62 -0.73 12.93 -2.30
CA GLY A 62 -0.14 12.50 -1.03
C GLY A 62 -0.25 13.58 0.02
N ASP A 63 -1.45 13.75 0.59
CA ASP A 63 -1.67 14.62 1.74
C ASP A 63 -1.64 13.78 3.02
N PRO A 64 -1.32 14.38 4.17
CA PRO A 64 -1.37 13.64 5.43
C PRO A 64 -2.75 13.02 5.64
N GLY A 65 -2.77 11.71 5.84
CA GLY A 65 -4.02 10.97 6.05
C GLY A 65 -4.88 10.78 4.81
N ASP A 66 -4.35 11.09 3.61
CA ASP A 66 -5.12 10.94 2.37
C ASP A 66 -4.17 10.78 1.19
N MET A 67 -3.83 9.54 0.87
CA MET A 67 -2.91 9.22 -0.21
C MET A 67 -3.59 8.34 -1.24
N ILE A 68 -3.49 8.72 -2.51
CA ILE A 68 -4.02 7.94 -3.63
C ILE A 68 -2.91 7.80 -4.68
N LEU A 69 -2.70 6.58 -5.14
CA LEU A 69 -1.76 6.26 -6.22
C LEU A 69 -2.47 5.38 -7.24
N THR A 70 -2.42 5.79 -8.51
CA THR A 70 -2.88 4.96 -9.62
C THR A 70 -1.81 4.94 -10.69
N VAL A 71 -1.45 3.76 -11.15
CA VAL A 71 -0.41 3.58 -12.15
C VAL A 71 -1.01 2.94 -13.39
N GLU A 72 -0.65 3.46 -14.57
CA GLU A 72 -1.05 2.87 -15.85
C GLU A 72 0.21 2.44 -16.58
N PRO A 73 0.66 1.19 -16.40
CA PRO A 73 1.89 0.73 -17.05
C PRO A 73 1.65 0.39 -18.51
N GLU A 74 2.72 0.45 -19.30
CA GLU A 74 2.70 -0.15 -20.63
C GLU A 74 2.51 -1.66 -20.48
N PRO A 75 1.89 -2.33 -21.44
CA PRO A 75 1.63 -3.78 -21.33
C PRO A 75 2.88 -4.60 -21.02
N TRP A 76 4.01 -4.26 -21.62
CA TRP A 76 5.26 -4.99 -21.38
C TRP A 76 5.81 -4.80 -19.97
N ALA A 77 5.39 -3.74 -19.28
CA ALA A 77 5.89 -3.40 -17.95
C ALA A 77 4.97 -3.92 -16.82
N GLU A 78 3.77 -4.40 -17.14
CA GLU A 78 2.77 -4.75 -16.13
C GLU A 78 3.28 -5.74 -15.10
N ALA A 79 3.94 -6.81 -15.54
CA ALA A 79 4.43 -7.85 -14.64
C ALA A 79 5.44 -7.28 -13.64
N THR A 80 6.35 -6.44 -14.10
CA THR A 80 7.37 -5.83 -13.24
C THR A 80 6.76 -4.85 -12.25
N ILE A 81 5.82 -4.02 -12.71
CA ILE A 81 5.14 -3.07 -11.84
C ILE A 81 4.33 -3.82 -10.77
N ARG A 82 3.62 -4.88 -11.15
CA ARG A 82 2.86 -5.69 -10.22
C ARG A 82 3.77 -6.28 -9.15
N LYS A 83 4.92 -6.77 -9.55
CA LYS A 83 5.90 -7.35 -8.63
C LYS A 83 6.41 -6.33 -7.62
N ARG A 84 6.71 -5.10 -8.08
CA ARG A 84 7.15 -4.02 -7.19
C ARG A 84 6.03 -3.65 -6.21
N MET A 85 4.81 -3.51 -6.69
CA MET A 85 3.68 -3.16 -5.84
C MET A 85 3.38 -4.25 -4.82
N ARG A 86 3.51 -5.53 -5.21
CA ARG A 86 3.32 -6.66 -4.29
C ARG A 86 4.26 -6.59 -3.10
N ALA A 87 5.50 -6.24 -3.31
CA ALA A 87 6.47 -6.18 -2.22
C ALA A 87 6.02 -5.20 -1.13
N TYR A 88 5.50 -4.04 -1.54
CA TYR A 88 5.01 -3.05 -0.57
C TYR A 88 3.66 -3.46 0.02
N ALA A 89 2.80 -4.09 -0.78
CA ALA A 89 1.53 -4.61 -0.29
C ALA A 89 1.75 -5.66 0.80
N ASP A 90 2.77 -6.51 0.65
CA ASP A 90 3.12 -7.50 1.67
C ASP A 90 3.52 -6.82 2.98
N GLY A 91 4.27 -5.72 2.90
CA GLY A 91 4.62 -4.94 4.09
C GLY A 91 3.40 -4.31 4.75
N MET A 92 2.44 -3.85 3.94
CA MET A 92 1.19 -3.28 4.46
C MET A 92 0.34 -4.34 5.16
N GLU A 93 0.31 -5.58 4.64
CA GLU A 93 -0.36 -6.69 5.31
C GLU A 93 0.25 -6.93 6.68
N LEU A 94 1.57 -6.95 6.75
CA LEU A 94 2.26 -7.15 8.02
C LEU A 94 1.89 -6.07 9.01
N LEU A 95 1.85 -4.81 8.57
CA LEU A 95 1.47 -3.70 9.43
C LEU A 95 0.03 -3.86 9.93
N ALA A 96 -0.91 -4.24 9.05
CA ALA A 96 -2.31 -4.42 9.42
C ALA A 96 -2.48 -5.56 10.43
N LEU A 97 -1.76 -6.66 10.22
CA LEU A 97 -1.85 -7.83 11.11
C LEU A 97 -1.19 -7.57 12.47
N ALA A 98 -0.13 -6.75 12.49
CA ALA A 98 0.53 -6.38 13.74
C ALA A 98 -0.28 -5.38 14.57
N HIS A 99 -1.12 -4.58 13.91
CA HIS A 99 -1.85 -3.50 14.58
C HIS A 99 -3.32 -3.46 14.13
N PRO A 100 -4.08 -4.55 14.40
CA PRO A 100 -5.46 -4.65 13.88
C PRO A 100 -6.43 -3.60 14.44
N GLY A 101 -6.11 -3.01 15.58
CA GLY A 101 -6.92 -1.94 16.15
C GLY A 101 -6.68 -0.57 15.53
N SER A 102 -5.63 -0.43 14.71
CA SER A 102 -5.22 0.85 14.14
C SER A 102 -5.12 0.83 12.62
N VAL A 103 -5.01 -0.35 12.00
CA VAL A 103 -4.86 -0.48 10.55
C VAL A 103 -5.81 -1.54 10.03
N HIS A 104 -6.61 -1.17 9.07
CA HIS A 104 -7.51 -2.07 8.36
C HIS A 104 -7.13 -2.09 6.90
N MET A 105 -6.96 -3.28 6.32
CA MET A 105 -6.52 -3.40 4.93
C MET A 105 -7.44 -4.30 4.13
N ILE A 106 -7.76 -3.84 2.92
CA ILE A 106 -8.39 -4.64 1.88
C ILE A 106 -7.38 -4.74 0.74
N ARG A 107 -7.10 -5.96 0.30
CA ARG A 107 -6.18 -6.22 -0.80
C ARG A 107 -6.88 -7.04 -1.86
N ASP A 108 -6.98 -6.48 -3.08
CA ASP A 108 -7.67 -7.09 -4.21
C ASP A 108 -9.07 -7.57 -3.83
N GLY A 109 -9.79 -6.72 -3.08
CA GLY A 109 -11.17 -6.97 -2.69
C GLY A 109 -11.36 -7.82 -1.44
N GLU A 110 -10.29 -8.31 -0.82
CA GLU A 110 -10.38 -9.17 0.34
C GLU A 110 -9.81 -8.50 1.58
N GLU A 111 -10.54 -8.57 2.67
CA GLU A 111 -10.07 -8.05 3.95
C GLU A 111 -8.93 -8.91 4.49
N ILE A 112 -7.85 -8.26 4.91
CA ILE A 112 -6.68 -8.96 5.42
C ILE A 112 -6.89 -9.30 6.89
N LYS A 113 -6.97 -10.59 7.20
CA LYS A 113 -7.16 -11.12 8.55
C LYS A 113 -6.05 -12.08 8.95
N ASN A 114 -5.43 -12.73 7.97
CA ASN A 114 -4.37 -13.70 8.19
C ASN A 114 -3.25 -13.43 7.20
N PHE A 115 -2.03 -13.59 7.67
CA PHE A 115 -0.88 -13.42 6.79
C PHE A 115 -0.88 -14.51 5.72
N GLY A 116 -0.76 -14.10 4.47
CA GLY A 116 -0.80 -15.04 3.36
C GLY A 116 -2.18 -15.53 2.98
N GLY A 117 -3.23 -15.01 3.63
CA GLY A 117 -4.62 -15.34 3.28
C GLY A 117 -5.09 -16.71 3.65
N ASP A 118 -4.33 -17.43 4.52
CA ASP A 118 -4.68 -18.80 4.85
C ASP A 118 -4.77 -19.00 6.33
N GLU A 119 -5.57 -19.93 6.78
CA GLU A 119 -5.79 -20.15 8.07
C GLU A 119 -5.56 -21.41 8.68
N ASN A 120 -5.44 -21.65 8.46
CA ASN A 120 -5.46 -22.46 9.03
C ASN A 120 -5.26 -23.04 9.37
N GLU A 121 -5.23 -22.91 9.27
CA GLU A 121 -5.02 -23.36 9.58
C GLU A 121 -4.93 -23.68 10.15
#